data_20e16833b435be0c540db7dddb7fc289
#
_entry.id   20e16833b435be0c540db7dddb7fc289
#
_cell.length_a   1.000
_cell.length_b   1.000
_cell.length_c   1.000
_cell.angle_alpha   90.00
_cell.angle_beta   90.00
_cell.angle_gamma   90.00
#
_symmetry.space_group_name_H-M   'P 1'
#
loop_
_entity.id
_entity.type
_entity.pdbx_description
1 polymer ?
#
loop_
_entity_poly.entity_id
_entity_poly.type
_entity_poly.pdbx_seq_one_letter_code
_entity_poly.pdbx_strand_id
1 'polypeptide(L)'
;TLTKGIEVSSRDLNHAYDWDNMLYDYVEGEYNDAEGEAVAVLMADLGHSFKADYAAEATGAVPDGVAMYENYGYSPSCHYAMRDYYTAEAWNELLRSEIEANRPIFYSAYTADAAGHAFVLDGFDDNDHFHVNWGWGGVSNGFFKIDGLILDEYHFDAMHWAFLGVHPVRDGEVDNLLYLSTPGMTTETTEFASGEEFLIEGISIAN
;
A
#
# COMPACT_ATOMS: atom_id res chain seq x y z
N THR A 1 11.57 9.55 14.36
CA THR A 1 11.73 8.59 13.25
C THR A 1 12.60 7.42 13.67
N LEU A 2 12.32 6.23 13.16
CA LEU A 2 12.99 4.99 13.59
C LEU A 2 14.48 4.99 13.26
N THR A 3 14.87 5.49 12.09
CA THR A 3 16.26 5.46 11.63
C THR A 3 17.12 6.59 12.18
N LYS A 4 16.52 7.72 12.56
CA LYS A 4 17.25 8.92 13.04
C LYS A 4 17.14 9.13 14.54
N GLY A 5 16.34 8.32 15.24
CA GLY A 5 16.10 8.48 16.68
C GLY A 5 15.41 9.81 17.05
N ILE A 6 14.74 10.45 16.09
CA ILE A 6 14.00 11.70 16.33
C ILE A 6 12.63 11.32 16.91
N GLU A 7 12.36 11.78 18.12
CA GLU A 7 11.05 11.67 18.72
C GLU A 7 10.09 12.64 18.02
N VAL A 8 8.96 12.11 17.52
CA VAL A 8 7.88 12.89 16.92
C VAL A 8 6.81 13.08 17.99
N SER A 9 6.40 14.32 18.21
CA SER A 9 5.35 14.64 19.19
C SER A 9 4.03 13.95 18.82
N SER A 10 3.25 13.63 19.86
CA SER A 10 1.89 13.09 19.65
C SER A 10 1.04 14.06 18.82
N ARG A 11 0.17 13.53 17.99
CA ARG A 11 -0.73 14.27 17.11
C ARG A 11 -2.17 13.85 17.37
N ASP A 12 -3.07 14.83 17.49
CA ASP A 12 -4.50 14.55 17.58
C ASP A 12 -5.03 14.28 16.18
N LEU A 13 -5.54 13.07 15.95
CA LEU A 13 -6.11 12.62 14.67
C LEU A 13 -7.65 12.71 14.68
N ASN A 14 -8.27 13.12 15.79
CA ASN A 14 -9.73 13.17 15.92
C ASN A 14 -10.28 14.52 15.47
N HIS A 15 -10.15 14.80 14.18
CA HIS A 15 -10.71 16.01 13.56
C HIS A 15 -11.24 15.70 12.15
N ALA A 16 -12.08 16.58 11.62
CA ALA A 16 -12.55 16.49 10.25
C ALA A 16 -11.52 17.09 9.29
N TYR A 17 -11.35 16.47 8.13
CA TYR A 17 -10.54 17.03 7.05
C TYR A 17 -11.36 17.99 6.20
N ASP A 18 -10.72 19.03 5.71
CA ASP A 18 -11.33 20.05 4.85
C ASP A 18 -11.30 19.59 3.38
N TRP A 19 -12.16 18.60 3.08
CA TRP A 19 -12.25 18.02 1.74
C TRP A 19 -12.64 19.03 0.66
N ASP A 20 -13.41 20.06 1.01
CA ASP A 20 -13.90 21.06 0.07
C ASP A 20 -12.76 21.96 -0.46
N ASN A 21 -11.69 22.10 0.30
CA ASN A 21 -10.48 22.83 -0.08
C ASN A 21 -9.35 21.91 -0.60
N MET A 22 -9.53 20.61 -0.64
CA MET A 22 -8.56 19.72 -1.28
C MET A 22 -8.71 19.76 -2.80
N LEU A 23 -7.65 20.16 -3.50
CA LEU A 23 -7.64 20.20 -4.96
C LEU A 23 -7.37 18.81 -5.54
N TYR A 24 -7.86 18.61 -6.77
CA TYR A 24 -7.59 17.42 -7.54
C TYR A 24 -6.11 17.35 -7.98
N ASP A 25 -5.50 18.51 -8.21
CA ASP A 25 -4.11 18.66 -8.62
C ASP A 25 -3.49 19.90 -7.95
N TYR A 26 -2.20 19.83 -7.64
CA TYR A 26 -1.46 20.91 -6.98
C TYR A 26 -0.28 21.37 -7.84
N VAL A 27 -0.47 22.50 -8.50
CA VAL A 27 0.59 23.15 -9.28
C VAL A 27 1.14 24.33 -8.49
N GLU A 28 2.46 24.44 -8.38
CA GLU A 28 3.11 25.50 -7.61
C GLU A 28 2.65 26.89 -8.09
N GLY A 29 2.16 27.71 -7.15
CA GLY A 29 1.64 29.04 -7.40
C GLY A 29 0.20 29.10 -7.92
N GLU A 30 -0.48 27.96 -8.11
CA GLU A 30 -1.87 27.91 -8.57
C GLU A 30 -2.89 27.56 -7.47
N TYR A 31 -2.45 27.42 -6.22
CA TYR A 31 -3.31 27.19 -5.06
C TYR A 31 -3.07 28.23 -3.97
N ASN A 32 -4.09 28.48 -3.15
CA ASN A 32 -4.04 29.39 -2.03
C ASN A 32 -3.65 28.66 -0.71
N ASP A 33 -3.45 29.45 0.36
CA ASP A 33 -3.00 28.92 1.66
C ASP A 33 -3.99 27.91 2.25
N ALA A 34 -5.32 28.09 2.09
CA ALA A 34 -6.32 27.18 2.63
C ALA A 34 -6.31 25.82 1.90
N GLU A 35 -6.17 25.85 0.59
CA GLU A 35 -6.05 24.64 -0.25
C GLU A 35 -4.76 23.87 0.07
N GLY A 36 -3.64 24.59 0.23
CA GLY A 36 -2.37 24.00 0.64
C GLY A 36 -2.43 23.40 2.05
N GLU A 37 -3.03 24.10 3.02
CA GLU A 37 -3.18 23.61 4.39
C GLU A 37 -4.07 22.36 4.46
N ALA A 38 -5.16 22.30 3.69
CA ALA A 38 -6.08 21.18 3.68
C ALA A 38 -5.36 19.86 3.36
N VAL A 39 -4.57 19.82 2.29
CA VAL A 39 -3.80 18.62 1.92
C VAL A 39 -2.62 18.37 2.87
N ALA A 40 -1.96 19.42 3.35
CA ALA A 40 -0.80 19.29 4.24
C ALA A 40 -1.19 18.67 5.59
N VAL A 41 -2.36 18.99 6.14
CA VAL A 41 -2.89 18.37 7.36
C VAL A 41 -3.08 16.86 7.16
N LEU A 42 -3.76 16.43 6.08
CA LEU A 42 -3.96 15.03 5.78
C LEU A 42 -2.62 14.29 5.63
N MET A 43 -1.69 14.84 4.87
CA MET A 43 -0.37 14.24 4.65
C MET A 43 0.44 14.12 5.95
N ALA A 44 0.38 15.13 6.82
CA ALA A 44 1.06 15.10 8.11
C ALA A 44 0.46 14.04 9.06
N ASP A 45 -0.86 13.89 9.05
CA ASP A 45 -1.56 12.89 9.86
C ASP A 45 -1.25 11.45 9.38
N LEU A 46 -1.31 11.23 8.07
CA LEU A 46 -0.93 9.94 7.48
C LEU A 46 0.54 9.61 7.77
N GLY A 47 1.44 10.58 7.59
CA GLY A 47 2.85 10.40 7.90
C GLY A 47 3.11 10.07 9.37
N HIS A 48 2.35 10.67 10.29
CA HIS A 48 2.40 10.32 11.71
C HIS A 48 1.89 8.90 11.96
N SER A 49 0.71 8.55 11.43
CA SER A 49 0.05 7.26 11.64
C SER A 49 0.87 6.10 11.07
N PHE A 50 1.48 6.29 9.92
CA PHE A 50 2.33 5.29 9.27
C PHE A 50 3.80 5.36 9.71
N LYS A 51 4.10 6.18 10.73
CA LYS A 51 5.45 6.32 11.30
C LYS A 51 6.50 6.65 10.23
N ALA A 52 6.15 7.54 9.30
CA ALA A 52 7.00 7.92 8.18
C ALA A 52 8.39 8.36 8.64
N ASP A 53 9.42 7.84 7.98
CA ASP A 53 10.82 8.17 8.24
C ASP A 53 11.29 9.24 7.26
N TYR A 54 11.00 10.49 7.60
CA TYR A 54 11.29 11.65 6.77
C TYR A 54 12.79 11.90 6.62
N ALA A 55 13.24 12.06 5.38
CA ALA A 55 14.60 12.47 5.04
C ALA A 55 14.60 13.54 3.93
N ALA A 56 15.75 14.17 3.69
CA ALA A 56 15.87 15.24 2.71
C ALA A 56 15.69 14.75 1.25
N GLU A 57 16.07 13.51 0.98
CA GLU A 57 16.06 12.94 -0.37
C GLU A 57 14.95 11.91 -0.58
N ALA A 58 14.45 11.27 0.49
CA ALA A 58 13.41 10.27 0.41
C ALA A 58 12.66 10.15 1.74
N THR A 59 11.43 9.67 1.70
CA THR A 59 10.63 9.35 2.88
C THR A 59 10.21 7.88 2.81
N GLY A 60 10.60 7.09 3.80
CA GLY A 60 10.10 5.73 3.96
C GLY A 60 8.78 5.74 4.72
N ALA A 61 7.72 5.22 4.12
CA ALA A 61 6.44 5.03 4.78
C ALA A 61 5.76 3.77 4.24
N VAL A 62 5.07 3.06 5.14
CA VAL A 62 4.32 1.86 4.79
C VAL A 62 2.91 2.03 5.36
N PRO A 63 1.84 1.97 4.54
CA PRO A 63 0.48 1.98 5.03
C PRO A 63 0.26 0.93 6.12
N ASP A 64 -0.44 1.31 7.18
CA ASP A 64 -0.76 0.44 8.31
C ASP A 64 -2.27 0.20 8.33
N GLY A 65 -2.70 -1.06 8.12
CA GLY A 65 -4.11 -1.43 8.04
C GLY A 65 -4.86 -1.13 9.35
N VAL A 66 -4.20 -1.31 10.49
CA VAL A 66 -4.79 -0.99 11.80
C VAL A 66 -4.98 0.53 11.93
N ALA A 67 -3.97 1.32 11.58
CA ALA A 67 -4.09 2.78 11.59
C ALA A 67 -5.17 3.28 10.61
N MET A 68 -5.31 2.66 9.45
CA MET A 68 -6.38 2.98 8.48
C MET A 68 -7.77 2.73 9.07
N TYR A 69 -7.95 1.61 9.75
CA TYR A 69 -9.20 1.27 10.40
C TYR A 69 -9.50 2.18 11.61
N GLU A 70 -8.55 2.29 12.55
CA GLU A 70 -8.76 3.02 13.81
C GLU A 70 -8.91 4.53 13.63
N ASN A 71 -8.21 5.13 12.67
CA ASN A 71 -8.13 6.60 12.56
C ASN A 71 -8.83 7.16 11.33
N TYR A 72 -9.03 6.39 10.26
CA TYR A 72 -9.51 6.93 8.99
C TYR A 72 -10.80 6.28 8.49
N GLY A 73 -11.40 5.36 9.27
CA GLY A 73 -12.69 4.75 8.92
C GLY A 73 -12.65 3.80 7.73
N TYR A 74 -11.48 3.22 7.45
CA TYR A 74 -11.33 2.18 6.44
C TYR A 74 -11.67 0.80 7.00
N SER A 75 -11.94 -0.13 6.09
CA SER A 75 -12.23 -1.52 6.46
C SER A 75 -11.04 -2.18 7.16
N PRO A 76 -11.28 -3.00 8.20
CA PRO A 76 -10.24 -3.83 8.79
C PRO A 76 -9.67 -4.87 7.82
N SER A 77 -10.27 -5.06 6.64
CA SER A 77 -9.76 -5.98 5.61
C SER A 77 -8.51 -5.48 4.88
N CYS A 78 -8.07 -4.25 5.14
CA CYS A 78 -6.84 -3.72 4.56
C CYS A 78 -5.62 -4.58 4.95
N HIS A 79 -4.91 -5.12 3.97
CA HIS A 79 -3.79 -6.02 4.21
C HIS A 79 -2.74 -5.97 3.09
N TYR A 80 -1.53 -6.48 3.38
CA TYR A 80 -0.49 -6.67 2.39
C TYR A 80 -0.54 -8.05 1.75
N ALA A 81 -0.31 -8.08 0.44
CA ALA A 81 0.00 -9.28 -0.31
C ALA A 81 1.39 -9.15 -0.95
N MET A 82 2.13 -10.25 -0.99
CA MET A 82 3.45 -10.34 -1.64
C MET A 82 3.32 -11.14 -2.92
N ARG A 83 3.86 -10.60 -4.01
CA ARG A 83 3.85 -11.22 -5.34
C ARG A 83 4.42 -12.64 -5.34
N ASP A 84 5.44 -12.88 -4.54
CA ASP A 84 6.17 -14.16 -4.50
C ASP A 84 5.31 -15.35 -4.05
N TYR A 85 4.15 -15.10 -3.42
CA TYR A 85 3.22 -16.14 -2.98
C TYR A 85 2.15 -16.51 -4.02
N TYR A 86 2.20 -15.91 -5.21
CA TYR A 86 1.20 -16.07 -6.27
C TYR A 86 1.85 -16.47 -7.59
N THR A 87 1.11 -17.22 -8.43
CA THR A 87 1.46 -17.30 -9.85
C THR A 87 1.23 -15.95 -10.53
N ALA A 88 1.80 -15.73 -11.72
CA ALA A 88 1.59 -14.51 -12.47
C ALA A 88 0.10 -14.22 -12.75
N GLU A 89 -0.61 -15.27 -13.15
CA GLU A 89 -2.05 -15.19 -13.47
C GLU A 89 -2.86 -14.86 -12.22
N ALA A 90 -2.63 -15.55 -11.10
CA ALA A 90 -3.36 -15.32 -9.86
C ALA A 90 -3.08 -13.91 -9.28
N TRP A 91 -1.86 -13.40 -9.45
CA TRP A 91 -1.50 -12.05 -9.06
C TRP A 91 -2.24 -11.01 -9.89
N ASN A 92 -2.23 -11.13 -11.21
CA ASN A 92 -2.94 -10.21 -12.09
C ASN A 92 -4.46 -10.23 -11.84
N GLU A 93 -5.04 -11.41 -11.61
CA GLU A 93 -6.46 -11.55 -11.26
C GLU A 93 -6.79 -10.86 -9.93
N LEU A 94 -5.93 -11.02 -8.92
CA LEU A 94 -6.07 -10.35 -7.63
C LEU A 94 -6.07 -8.83 -7.79
N LEU A 95 -5.11 -8.26 -8.51
CA LEU A 95 -5.02 -6.82 -8.74
C LEU A 95 -6.22 -6.30 -9.55
N ARG A 96 -6.65 -7.03 -10.59
CA ARG A 96 -7.85 -6.68 -11.37
C ARG A 96 -9.10 -6.63 -10.50
N SER A 97 -9.29 -7.63 -9.63
CA SER A 97 -10.45 -7.70 -8.75
C SER A 97 -10.58 -6.52 -7.80
N GLU A 98 -9.46 -5.97 -7.34
CA GLU A 98 -9.43 -4.75 -6.53
C GLU A 98 -9.87 -3.53 -7.36
N ILE A 99 -9.30 -3.37 -8.54
CA ILE A 99 -9.61 -2.21 -9.41
C ILE A 99 -11.04 -2.27 -9.91
N GLU A 100 -11.57 -3.45 -10.28
CA GLU A 100 -12.98 -3.65 -10.66
C GLU A 100 -13.94 -3.32 -9.51
N ALA A 101 -13.51 -3.53 -8.28
CA ALA A 101 -14.26 -3.14 -7.09
C ALA A 101 -14.10 -1.65 -6.72
N ASN A 102 -13.50 -0.83 -7.59
CA ASN A 102 -13.16 0.58 -7.37
C ASN A 102 -12.25 0.80 -6.14
N ARG A 103 -11.30 -0.09 -5.95
CA ARG A 103 -10.27 0.03 -4.92
C ARG A 103 -8.91 0.21 -5.59
N PRO A 104 -8.39 1.44 -5.67
CA PRO A 104 -7.03 1.66 -6.13
C PRO A 104 -6.03 1.01 -5.17
N ILE A 105 -4.92 0.52 -5.73
CA ILE A 105 -3.96 -0.29 -5.01
C ILE A 105 -2.72 0.56 -4.73
N PHE A 106 -2.34 0.70 -3.45
CA PHE A 106 -0.99 1.12 -3.11
C PHE A 106 -0.04 -0.04 -3.41
N TYR A 107 0.88 0.19 -4.32
CA TYR A 107 1.82 -0.83 -4.80
C TYR A 107 3.25 -0.38 -4.55
N SER A 108 4.13 -1.31 -4.22
CA SER A 108 5.55 -1.04 -4.12
C SER A 108 6.37 -2.14 -4.76
N ALA A 109 7.50 -1.75 -5.33
CA ALA A 109 8.48 -2.67 -5.88
C ALA A 109 9.88 -2.09 -5.73
N TYR A 110 10.88 -2.93 -5.93
CA TYR A 110 12.29 -2.59 -5.79
C TYR A 110 13.04 -2.92 -7.07
N THR A 111 14.10 -2.17 -7.32
CA THR A 111 15.11 -2.52 -8.30
C THR A 111 16.07 -3.57 -7.73
N ALA A 112 16.84 -4.23 -8.58
CA ALA A 112 17.81 -5.25 -8.16
C ALA A 112 18.89 -4.72 -7.18
N ASP A 113 19.19 -3.43 -7.23
CA ASP A 113 20.11 -2.72 -6.30
C ASP A 113 19.42 -2.13 -5.07
N ALA A 114 18.17 -2.57 -4.81
CA ALA A 114 17.35 -2.23 -3.65
C ALA A 114 16.88 -0.76 -3.57
N ALA A 115 16.79 -0.05 -4.70
CA ALA A 115 16.06 1.19 -4.75
C ALA A 115 14.54 0.90 -4.80
N GLY A 116 13.82 1.26 -3.74
CA GLY A 116 12.38 1.04 -3.63
C GLY A 116 11.57 2.23 -4.11
N HIS A 117 10.40 1.96 -4.70
CA HIS A 117 9.42 2.98 -5.03
C HIS A 117 8.00 2.51 -4.71
N ALA A 118 7.16 3.44 -4.29
CA ALA A 118 5.74 3.22 -4.05
C ALA A 118 4.91 4.06 -5.01
N PHE A 119 3.87 3.47 -5.57
CA PHE A 119 3.01 4.07 -6.58
C PHE A 119 1.58 3.52 -6.47
N VAL A 120 0.68 4.02 -7.28
CA VAL A 120 -0.73 3.58 -7.28
C VAL A 120 -1.05 2.86 -8.58
N LEU A 121 -1.74 1.72 -8.47
CA LEU A 121 -2.42 1.09 -9.59
C LEU A 121 -3.91 1.46 -9.51
N ASP A 122 -4.44 2.11 -10.54
CA ASP A 122 -5.81 2.64 -10.55
C ASP A 122 -6.63 2.27 -11.81
N GLY A 123 -6.06 1.46 -12.68
CA GLY A 123 -6.72 0.98 -13.89
C GLY A 123 -6.02 -0.23 -14.50
N PHE A 124 -6.65 -0.86 -15.49
CA PHE A 124 -6.04 -1.90 -16.30
C PHE A 124 -6.66 -1.94 -17.70
N ASP A 125 -5.96 -2.57 -18.65
CA ASP A 125 -6.44 -2.86 -20.01
C ASP A 125 -6.70 -4.36 -20.22
N ASP A 126 -7.21 -4.70 -21.41
CA ASP A 126 -7.51 -6.09 -21.79
C ASP A 126 -6.26 -6.95 -22.08
N ASN A 127 -5.07 -6.37 -22.01
CA ASN A 127 -3.79 -7.03 -22.30
C ASN A 127 -2.92 -7.26 -21.05
N ASP A 128 -3.50 -7.24 -19.86
CA ASP A 128 -2.81 -7.33 -18.57
C ASP A 128 -1.80 -6.22 -18.30
N HIS A 129 -2.04 -5.02 -18.85
CA HIS A 129 -1.33 -3.84 -18.41
C HIS A 129 -2.14 -3.10 -17.35
N PHE A 130 -1.46 -2.69 -16.30
CA PHE A 130 -2.03 -1.87 -15.24
C PHE A 130 -1.63 -0.42 -15.43
N HIS A 131 -2.58 0.49 -15.25
CA HIS A 131 -2.27 1.92 -15.21
C HIS A 131 -1.55 2.24 -13.91
N VAL A 132 -0.38 2.86 -14.05
CA VAL A 132 0.49 3.23 -12.95
C VAL A 132 0.52 4.75 -12.81
N ASN A 133 0.16 5.23 -11.64
CA ASN A 133 0.43 6.59 -11.21
C ASN A 133 1.69 6.58 -10.32
N TRP A 134 2.79 7.03 -10.88
CA TRP A 134 4.09 6.99 -10.22
C TRP A 134 4.23 8.00 -9.06
N GLY A 135 3.30 8.94 -8.90
CA GLY A 135 3.39 9.97 -7.88
C GLY A 135 4.35 11.12 -8.23
N TRP A 136 4.76 11.24 -9.50
CA TRP A 136 5.70 12.25 -9.97
C TRP A 136 5.02 13.38 -10.77
N GLY A 137 3.89 13.88 -10.26
CA GLY A 137 3.14 14.94 -10.94
C GLY A 137 2.64 14.56 -12.33
N GLY A 138 2.30 13.28 -12.54
CA GLY A 138 1.84 12.74 -13.82
C GLY A 138 2.96 12.32 -14.80
N VAL A 139 4.22 12.62 -14.47
CA VAL A 139 5.35 12.22 -15.32
C VAL A 139 5.45 10.69 -15.35
N SER A 140 5.58 10.15 -16.56
CA SER A 140 5.70 8.71 -16.85
C SER A 140 4.47 7.87 -16.49
N ASN A 141 3.36 8.45 -16.06
CA ASN A 141 2.13 7.68 -15.86
C ASN A 141 1.72 6.96 -17.16
N GLY A 142 1.21 5.75 -17.03
CA GLY A 142 0.84 4.95 -18.19
C GLY A 142 0.54 3.50 -17.86
N PHE A 143 0.42 2.67 -18.87
CA PHE A 143 0.07 1.27 -18.76
C PHE A 143 1.31 0.37 -18.84
N PHE A 144 1.51 -0.48 -17.82
CA PHE A 144 2.68 -1.35 -17.70
C PHE A 144 2.25 -2.78 -17.34
N LYS A 145 3.03 -3.75 -17.78
CA LYS A 145 2.97 -5.10 -17.20
C LYS A 145 3.64 -5.11 -15.84
N ILE A 146 3.06 -5.82 -14.88
CA ILE A 146 3.66 -5.93 -13.53
C ILE A 146 5.06 -6.53 -13.56
N ASP A 147 5.29 -7.53 -14.42
CA ASP A 147 6.62 -8.14 -14.61
C ASP A 147 7.54 -7.32 -15.55
N GLY A 148 7.16 -6.10 -15.89
CA GLY A 148 7.90 -5.21 -16.78
C GLY A 148 7.71 -3.74 -16.42
N LEU A 149 7.78 -3.42 -15.12
CA LEU A 149 7.76 -2.05 -14.60
C LEU A 149 9.11 -1.38 -14.84
N ILE A 150 9.33 -1.00 -16.10
CA ILE A 150 10.59 -0.43 -16.56
C ILE A 150 10.38 1.02 -16.95
N LEU A 151 11.15 1.90 -16.32
CA LEU A 151 11.21 3.33 -16.60
C LEU A 151 12.66 3.74 -16.77
N ASP A 152 13.06 4.07 -17.98
CA ASP A 152 14.44 4.46 -18.33
C ASP A 152 15.48 3.51 -17.70
N GLU A 153 16.16 3.96 -16.65
CA GLU A 153 17.16 3.19 -15.89
C GLU A 153 16.59 2.39 -14.72
N TYR A 154 15.31 2.61 -14.34
CA TYR A 154 14.68 1.93 -13.20
C TYR A 154 13.93 0.69 -13.67
N HIS A 155 14.36 -0.46 -13.19
CA HIS A 155 13.69 -1.75 -13.41
C HIS A 155 13.16 -2.25 -12.07
N PHE A 156 11.87 -2.02 -11.81
CA PHE A 156 11.20 -2.45 -10.59
C PHE A 156 10.72 -3.90 -10.76
N ASP A 157 11.63 -4.84 -10.60
CA ASP A 157 11.43 -6.27 -10.88
C ASP A 157 11.60 -7.17 -9.64
N ALA A 158 11.77 -6.58 -8.46
CA ALA A 158 11.99 -7.29 -7.21
C ALA A 158 11.04 -6.84 -6.10
N MET A 159 10.75 -7.75 -5.16
CA MET A 159 10.01 -7.50 -3.92
C MET A 159 8.70 -6.71 -4.13
N HIS A 160 7.83 -7.23 -4.97
CA HIS A 160 6.54 -6.60 -5.25
C HIS A 160 5.54 -6.84 -4.11
N TRP A 161 4.92 -5.76 -3.65
CA TRP A 161 3.91 -5.75 -2.60
C TRP A 161 2.71 -4.92 -3.03
N ALA A 162 1.52 -5.41 -2.71
CA ALA A 162 0.28 -4.69 -2.89
C ALA A 162 -0.44 -4.51 -1.55
N PHE A 163 -0.93 -3.30 -1.27
CA PHE A 163 -1.82 -3.05 -0.15
C PHE A 163 -3.26 -3.05 -0.66
N LEU A 164 -4.03 -4.00 -0.22
CA LEU A 164 -5.33 -4.41 -0.76
C LEU A 164 -6.45 -4.18 0.24
N GLY A 165 -7.70 -4.27 -0.22
CA GLY A 165 -8.88 -4.13 0.62
C GLY A 165 -9.15 -2.68 1.05
N VAL A 166 -8.61 -1.70 0.35
CA VAL A 166 -8.71 -0.28 0.70
C VAL A 166 -10.08 0.28 0.31
N HIS A 167 -11.01 0.22 1.24
CA HIS A 167 -12.34 0.82 1.10
C HIS A 167 -12.87 1.30 2.46
N PRO A 168 -13.80 2.27 2.49
CA PRO A 168 -14.44 2.68 3.73
C PRO A 168 -15.15 1.51 4.42
N VAL A 169 -15.13 1.49 5.74
CA VAL A 169 -15.91 0.50 6.52
C VAL A 169 -17.39 0.61 6.17
N ARG A 170 -18.06 -0.55 6.04
CA ARG A 170 -19.49 -0.62 5.70
C ARG A 170 -20.31 -0.95 6.94
N ASP A 171 -21.57 -0.51 6.97
CA ASP A 171 -22.51 -0.84 8.05
C ASP A 171 -22.62 -2.36 8.21
N GLY A 172 -22.39 -2.85 9.42
CA GLY A 172 -22.43 -4.27 9.75
C GLY A 172 -21.15 -5.04 9.40
N GLU A 173 -20.15 -4.40 8.82
CA GLU A 173 -18.81 -4.98 8.68
C GLU A 173 -18.17 -5.06 10.07
N VAL A 174 -17.83 -6.28 10.47
CA VAL A 174 -17.17 -6.53 11.74
C VAL A 174 -15.73 -6.91 11.47
N ASP A 175 -14.86 -6.53 12.37
CA ASP A 175 -13.48 -7.00 12.37
C ASP A 175 -13.45 -8.50 12.72
N ASN A 176 -13.54 -9.32 11.67
CA ASN A 176 -13.35 -10.77 11.77
C ASN A 176 -11.99 -11.19 11.19
N LEU A 177 -11.06 -10.27 11.10
CA LEU A 177 -9.72 -10.59 10.61
C LEU A 177 -9.02 -11.49 11.62
N LEU A 178 -8.84 -12.72 11.19
CA LEU A 178 -7.97 -13.66 11.86
C LEU A 178 -6.55 -13.40 11.39
N TYR A 179 -5.74 -12.84 12.27
CA TYR A 179 -4.31 -12.68 11.99
C TYR A 179 -3.59 -13.98 12.30
N LEU A 180 -2.95 -14.55 11.29
CA LEU A 180 -1.98 -15.61 11.53
C LEU A 180 -0.69 -14.97 12.07
N SER A 181 -0.40 -15.24 13.32
CA SER A 181 0.91 -14.91 13.88
C SER A 181 1.94 -15.88 13.30
N THR A 182 2.86 -15.38 12.51
CA THR A 182 3.91 -16.17 11.87
C THR A 182 5.13 -16.53 12.73
N PRO A 183 5.42 -15.85 13.88
CA PRO A 183 6.52 -16.29 14.73
C PRO A 183 6.25 -17.70 15.28
N GLY A 184 7.12 -18.65 14.92
CA GLY A 184 7.04 -20.03 15.40
C GLY A 184 6.27 -20.99 14.51
N MET A 185 5.78 -20.58 13.34
CA MET A 185 5.25 -21.50 12.33
C MET A 185 6.36 -22.44 11.82
N THR A 186 6.10 -23.72 11.83
CA THR A 186 7.02 -24.75 11.35
C THR A 186 6.29 -25.77 10.47
N THR A 187 7.03 -26.38 9.57
CA THR A 187 6.58 -27.55 8.80
C THR A 187 7.59 -28.68 8.98
N GLU A 188 7.16 -29.93 8.83
CA GLU A 188 8.06 -31.09 8.91
C GLU A 188 9.07 -31.14 7.75
N THR A 189 8.75 -30.48 6.63
CA THR A 189 9.61 -30.39 5.44
C THR A 189 9.50 -28.99 4.83
N THR A 190 10.51 -28.60 4.08
CA THR A 190 10.56 -27.35 3.32
C THR A 190 10.35 -27.56 1.81
N GLU A 191 10.19 -28.83 1.37
CA GLU A 191 9.95 -29.18 -0.03
C GLU A 191 8.62 -29.93 -0.14
N PHE A 192 7.71 -29.45 -0.99
CA PHE A 192 6.38 -29.99 -1.20
C PHE A 192 6.12 -30.21 -2.69
N ALA A 193 5.48 -31.32 -3.03
CA ALA A 193 4.96 -31.53 -4.38
C ALA A 193 3.58 -30.87 -4.54
N SER A 194 3.24 -30.44 -5.74
CA SER A 194 1.91 -29.87 -6.03
C SER A 194 0.80 -30.90 -5.74
N GLY A 195 -0.15 -30.52 -4.88
CA GLY A 195 -1.26 -31.38 -4.45
C GLY A 195 -0.95 -32.29 -3.26
N GLU A 196 0.22 -32.18 -2.68
CA GLU A 196 0.60 -32.89 -1.45
C GLU A 196 0.06 -32.16 -0.23
N GLU A 197 -0.52 -32.90 0.72
CA GLU A 197 -0.94 -32.35 2.00
C GLU A 197 0.24 -32.27 2.95
N PHE A 198 0.36 -31.17 3.68
CA PHE A 198 1.39 -30.98 4.69
C PHE A 198 0.83 -30.31 5.95
N LEU A 199 1.46 -30.56 7.07
CA LEU A 199 1.08 -29.99 8.36
C LEU A 199 1.87 -28.72 8.66
N ILE A 200 1.17 -27.67 9.04
CA ILE A 200 1.77 -26.45 9.56
C ILE A 200 1.48 -26.41 11.07
N GLU A 201 2.54 -26.36 11.88
CA GLU A 201 2.46 -26.27 13.34
C GLU A 201 2.84 -24.86 13.82
N GLY A 202 2.49 -24.54 15.07
CA GLY A 202 2.83 -23.26 15.69
C GLY A 202 2.01 -22.08 15.19
N ILE A 203 0.83 -22.33 14.58
CA ILE A 203 -0.10 -21.27 14.21
C ILE A 203 -0.79 -20.77 15.48
N SER A 204 -0.65 -19.48 15.76
CA SER A 204 -1.51 -18.79 16.71
C SER A 204 -2.46 -17.85 15.97
N ILE A 205 -3.73 -17.88 16.37
CA ILE A 205 -4.75 -17.00 15.83
C ILE A 205 -4.98 -15.93 16.90
N ALA A 206 -4.70 -14.69 16.58
CA ALA A 206 -5.04 -13.53 17.40
C ALA A 206 -6.32 -12.88 16.84
N ASN A 207 -7.18 -12.48 17.77
CA ASN A 207 -8.44 -11.79 17.50
C ASN A 207 -8.36 -10.38 18.05
#